data_dd6db33a123c94d800a24daaf79c7bfb
#
_entry.id   dd6db33a123c94d800a24daaf79c7bfb
#
_cell.length_a   1.000
_cell.length_b   1.000
_cell.length_c   1.000
_cell.angle_alpha   90.00
_cell.angle_beta   90.00
_cell.angle_gamma   90.00
#
_symmetry.space_group_name_H-M   'P 1'
#
loop_
_entity.id
_entity.type
_entity.pdbx_description
1 polymer ?
#
loop_
_entity_poly.entity_id
_entity_poly.type
_entity_poly.pdbx_seq_one_letter_code
_entity_poly.pdbx_strand_id
1 'polypeptide(L)'
;QRQMCIRDRIEAIYKAHEVNQEIIKFIDKIVEECGKPKHSYESCAVPEELFAAIKEVVPPAEMEVAVFSDDKQTREENIRQVTEKLKEAFADKEEWLAVLGEAVYQYQKKTVRKMILKDHKRPDGRAITQIRPLAAETDIIPRVHGSAMFTRGQTQICTITTLAPLAEAQKLDGLDEFETSKRYMHHYNFPSYSVGETKPSRGPGRREIGHGALAERALVPVLPSEEEFPYAIRTVSETFESNGS
;
A
#
# COMPACT_ATOMS: atom_id res chain seq x y z
N GLN A 1 -1.18 23.41 -6.30
CA GLN A 1 -0.62 22.45 -7.29
C GLN A 1 -1.05 22.88 -8.68
N ARG A 2 -0.10 23.24 -9.54
CA ARG A 2 -0.39 23.37 -10.96
C ARG A 2 -0.75 21.98 -11.48
N GLN A 3 -1.99 21.80 -11.90
CA GLN A 3 -2.41 20.59 -12.61
C GLN A 3 -1.66 20.54 -13.93
N MET A 4 -0.65 19.67 -14.03
CA MET A 4 -0.10 19.34 -15.33
C MET A 4 -1.19 18.72 -16.20
N CYS A 5 -1.30 19.22 -17.43
CA CYS A 5 -2.19 18.62 -18.43
C CYS A 5 -1.84 17.14 -18.60
N ILE A 6 -2.86 16.28 -18.81
CA ILE A 6 -2.66 14.85 -19.06
C ILE A 6 -1.68 14.63 -20.22
N ARG A 7 -1.75 15.43 -21.27
CA ARG A 7 -0.83 15.38 -22.40
C ARG A 7 0.62 15.58 -21.98
N ASP A 8 0.89 16.63 -21.19
CA ASP A 8 2.25 16.95 -20.71
C ASP A 8 2.82 15.82 -19.84
N ARG A 9 1.97 15.18 -19.03
CA ARG A 9 2.38 14.02 -18.23
C ARG A 9 2.74 12.83 -19.10
N ILE A 10 1.96 12.56 -20.14
CA ILE A 10 2.23 11.49 -21.10
C ILE A 10 3.53 11.76 -21.85
N GLU A 11 3.74 12.98 -22.32
CA GLU A 11 4.99 13.40 -23.00
C GLU A 11 6.21 13.22 -22.07
N ALA A 12 6.09 13.63 -20.81
CA ALA A 12 7.16 13.42 -19.82
C ALA A 12 7.47 11.93 -19.58
N ILE A 13 6.44 11.07 -19.54
CA ILE A 13 6.60 9.62 -19.40
C ILE A 13 7.32 9.04 -20.63
N TYR A 14 6.92 9.42 -21.83
CA TYR A 14 7.59 8.97 -23.05
C TYR A 14 9.04 9.45 -23.10
N LYS A 15 9.31 10.69 -22.74
CA LYS A 15 10.67 11.22 -22.70
C LYS A 15 11.56 10.44 -21.70
N ALA A 16 11.03 10.16 -20.51
CA ALA A 16 11.74 9.34 -19.52
C ALA A 16 11.98 7.91 -20.04
N HIS A 17 11.00 7.35 -20.76
CA HIS A 17 11.14 6.02 -21.37
C HIS A 17 12.26 5.98 -22.44
N GLU A 18 12.34 6.99 -23.31
CA GLU A 18 13.41 7.10 -24.32
C GLU A 18 14.81 7.10 -23.64
N VAL A 19 14.99 7.92 -22.62
CA VAL A 19 16.26 7.97 -21.86
C VAL A 19 16.57 6.62 -21.20
N ASN A 20 15.54 5.99 -20.60
CA ASN A 20 15.71 4.66 -20.01
C ASN A 20 16.13 3.60 -21.06
N GLN A 21 15.65 3.69 -22.30
CA GLN A 21 16.09 2.77 -23.37
C GLN A 21 17.58 2.95 -23.73
N GLU A 22 18.11 4.15 -23.64
CA GLU A 22 19.56 4.39 -23.84
C GLU A 22 20.37 3.76 -22.70
N ILE A 23 19.92 3.92 -21.45
CA ILE A 23 20.53 3.31 -20.27
C ILE A 23 20.51 1.77 -20.37
N ILE A 24 19.36 1.20 -20.76
CA ILE A 24 19.21 -0.25 -20.94
C ILE A 24 20.20 -0.77 -21.98
N LYS A 25 20.32 -0.12 -23.14
CA LYS A 25 21.27 -0.50 -24.18
C LYS A 25 22.74 -0.45 -23.68
N PHE A 26 23.04 0.51 -22.82
CA PHE A 26 24.35 0.58 -22.21
C PHE A 26 24.59 -0.58 -21.23
N ILE A 27 23.60 -0.92 -20.41
CA ILE A 27 23.66 -2.07 -19.51
C ILE A 27 23.81 -3.38 -20.29
N ASP A 28 23.05 -3.55 -21.38
CA ASP A 28 23.12 -4.73 -22.23
C ASP A 28 24.54 -4.96 -22.77
N LYS A 29 25.24 -3.90 -23.21
CA LYS A 29 26.67 -3.99 -23.60
C LYS A 29 27.55 -4.47 -22.47
N ILE A 30 27.34 -3.98 -21.25
CA ILE A 30 28.11 -4.45 -20.08
C ILE A 30 27.82 -5.93 -19.82
N VAL A 31 26.56 -6.36 -19.98
CA VAL A 31 26.18 -7.77 -19.81
C VAL A 31 26.81 -8.65 -20.89
N GLU A 32 26.89 -8.18 -22.14
CA GLU A 32 27.57 -8.90 -23.22
C GLU A 32 29.09 -9.07 -22.95
N GLU A 33 29.73 -8.04 -22.39
CA GLU A 33 31.20 -8.06 -22.16
C GLU A 33 31.61 -8.85 -20.91
N CYS A 34 30.87 -8.72 -19.82
CA CYS A 34 31.26 -9.26 -18.51
C CYS A 34 30.14 -9.93 -17.72
N GLY A 35 28.99 -10.15 -18.34
CA GLY A 35 27.84 -10.82 -17.69
C GLY A 35 28.14 -12.28 -17.38
N LYS A 36 27.56 -12.77 -16.30
CA LYS A 36 27.62 -14.18 -15.91
C LYS A 36 26.31 -14.90 -16.25
N PRO A 37 26.36 -16.21 -16.57
CA PRO A 37 25.14 -16.99 -16.74
C PRO A 37 24.24 -16.87 -15.51
N LYS A 38 22.94 -16.69 -15.73
CA LYS A 38 21.95 -16.67 -14.65
C LYS A 38 21.81 -18.08 -14.07
N HIS A 39 21.64 -18.15 -12.75
CA HIS A 39 21.31 -19.41 -12.09
C HIS A 39 19.94 -19.91 -12.56
N SER A 40 19.85 -21.25 -12.72
CA SER A 40 18.54 -21.89 -12.87
C SER A 40 17.79 -21.87 -11.54
N TYR A 41 16.49 -21.79 -11.60
CA TYR A 41 15.60 -21.89 -10.43
C TYR A 41 14.39 -22.76 -10.77
N GLU A 42 13.83 -23.40 -9.77
CA GLU A 42 12.54 -24.09 -9.88
C GLU A 42 11.43 -23.07 -9.70
N SER A 43 10.47 -23.08 -10.62
CA SER A 43 9.33 -22.16 -10.55
C SER A 43 8.29 -22.68 -9.57
N CYS A 44 7.89 -21.84 -8.60
CA CYS A 44 6.75 -22.09 -7.72
C CYS A 44 5.42 -21.65 -8.36
N ALA A 45 5.32 -21.62 -9.69
CA ALA A 45 4.10 -21.29 -10.37
C ALA A 45 3.01 -22.35 -10.09
N VAL A 46 1.77 -21.86 -9.94
CA VAL A 46 0.63 -22.75 -9.70
C VAL A 46 0.34 -23.56 -10.96
N PRO A 47 0.32 -24.91 -10.90
CA PRO A 47 -0.03 -25.76 -12.04
C PRO A 47 -1.48 -25.50 -12.52
N GLU A 48 -1.70 -25.50 -13.83
CA GLU A 48 -3.03 -25.31 -14.41
C GLU A 48 -4.01 -26.42 -13.97
N GLU A 49 -3.52 -27.63 -13.81
CA GLU A 49 -4.29 -28.79 -13.31
C GLU A 49 -4.82 -28.56 -11.90
N LEU A 50 -4.00 -28.04 -11.00
CA LEU A 50 -4.43 -27.66 -9.67
C LEU A 50 -5.51 -26.57 -9.74
N PHE A 51 -5.34 -25.60 -10.62
CA PHE A 51 -6.30 -24.51 -10.78
C PHE A 51 -7.67 -25.02 -11.29
N ALA A 52 -7.68 -26.02 -12.16
CA ALA A 52 -8.90 -26.68 -12.62
C ALA A 52 -9.57 -27.49 -11.50
N ALA A 53 -8.79 -28.29 -10.76
CA ALA A 53 -9.28 -29.08 -9.63
C ALA A 53 -9.86 -28.22 -8.50
N ILE A 54 -9.25 -27.08 -8.20
CA ILE A 54 -9.80 -26.12 -7.22
C ILE A 54 -11.20 -25.64 -7.61
N LYS A 55 -11.44 -25.38 -8.89
CA LYS A 55 -12.76 -24.90 -9.38
C LYS A 55 -13.83 -26.01 -9.34
N GLU A 56 -13.43 -27.27 -9.41
CA GLU A 56 -14.37 -28.40 -9.24
C GLU A 56 -14.79 -28.54 -7.78
N VAL A 57 -13.87 -28.41 -6.83
CA VAL A 57 -14.15 -28.51 -5.39
C VAL A 57 -14.85 -27.28 -4.85
N VAL A 58 -14.44 -26.09 -5.33
CA VAL A 58 -14.98 -24.78 -4.95
C VAL A 58 -15.42 -24.06 -6.21
N PRO A 59 -16.69 -24.20 -6.60
CA PRO A 59 -17.24 -23.51 -7.76
C PRO A 59 -17.12 -22.00 -7.67
N PRO A 60 -17.09 -21.25 -8.80
CA PRO A 60 -16.98 -19.80 -8.81
C PRO A 60 -18.03 -19.08 -7.96
N ALA A 61 -19.24 -19.60 -7.90
CA ALA A 61 -20.31 -19.02 -7.07
C ALA A 61 -20.01 -19.10 -5.56
N GLU A 62 -19.42 -20.20 -5.10
CA GLU A 62 -19.00 -20.38 -3.70
C GLU A 62 -17.86 -19.41 -3.36
N MET A 63 -16.87 -19.25 -4.26
CA MET A 63 -15.78 -18.29 -4.08
C MET A 63 -16.29 -16.85 -4.09
N GLU A 64 -17.27 -16.50 -4.93
CA GLU A 64 -17.88 -15.17 -4.94
C GLU A 64 -18.56 -14.84 -3.60
N VAL A 65 -19.27 -15.80 -3.01
CA VAL A 65 -19.88 -15.65 -1.68
C VAL A 65 -18.80 -15.48 -0.61
N ALA A 66 -17.72 -16.26 -0.67
CA ALA A 66 -16.65 -16.21 0.32
C ALA A 66 -15.90 -14.86 0.32
N VAL A 67 -15.73 -14.21 -0.84
CA VAL A 67 -15.05 -12.92 -0.95
C VAL A 67 -15.98 -11.72 -0.74
N PHE A 68 -17.30 -11.91 -0.78
CA PHE A 68 -18.28 -10.83 -0.67
C PHE A 68 -18.67 -10.58 0.79
N SER A 69 -17.99 -9.64 1.41
CA SER A 69 -18.30 -9.14 2.76
C SER A 69 -17.69 -7.76 2.95
N ASP A 70 -18.40 -6.86 3.60
CA ASP A 70 -17.91 -5.55 4.02
C ASP A 70 -16.99 -5.66 5.25
N ASP A 71 -17.21 -6.69 6.09
CA ASP A 71 -16.37 -6.98 7.23
C ASP A 71 -15.16 -7.83 6.85
N LYS A 72 -13.96 -7.34 7.23
CA LYS A 72 -12.69 -8.02 6.97
C LYS A 72 -12.59 -9.38 7.65
N GLN A 73 -12.98 -9.46 8.93
CA GLN A 73 -12.82 -10.69 9.71
C GLN A 73 -13.71 -11.80 9.17
N THR A 74 -14.95 -11.48 8.84
CA THR A 74 -15.89 -12.40 8.21
C THR A 74 -15.37 -12.90 6.87
N ARG A 75 -14.82 -12.03 6.04
CA ARG A 75 -14.24 -12.41 4.76
C ARG A 75 -13.01 -13.32 4.91
N GLU A 76 -12.11 -13.00 5.84
CA GLU A 76 -10.93 -13.84 6.12
C GLU A 76 -11.32 -15.21 6.63
N GLU A 77 -12.33 -15.29 7.50
CA GLU A 77 -12.86 -16.56 7.99
C GLU A 77 -13.48 -17.40 6.87
N ASN A 78 -14.27 -16.80 6.00
CA ASN A 78 -14.85 -17.50 4.85
C ASN A 78 -13.77 -18.06 3.93
N ILE A 79 -12.71 -17.29 3.64
CA ILE A 79 -11.58 -17.75 2.83
C ILE A 79 -10.81 -18.86 3.55
N ARG A 80 -10.66 -18.78 4.88
CA ARG A 80 -10.05 -19.83 5.67
C ARG A 80 -10.82 -21.15 5.54
N GLN A 81 -12.14 -21.12 5.66
CA GLN A 81 -13.00 -22.30 5.49
C GLN A 81 -12.87 -22.91 4.09
N VAL A 82 -12.85 -22.08 3.04
CA VAL A 82 -12.58 -22.53 1.67
C VAL A 82 -11.22 -23.19 1.56
N THR A 83 -10.21 -22.60 2.21
CA THR A 83 -8.83 -23.14 2.17
C THR A 83 -8.74 -24.49 2.90
N GLU A 84 -9.39 -24.65 4.06
CA GLU A 84 -9.43 -25.91 4.80
C GLU A 84 -10.15 -27.01 3.99
N LYS A 85 -11.30 -26.68 3.38
CA LYS A 85 -12.02 -27.59 2.48
C LYS A 85 -11.12 -28.11 1.34
N LEU A 86 -10.30 -27.23 0.76
CA LEU A 86 -9.35 -27.61 -0.29
C LEU A 86 -8.18 -28.43 0.24
N LYS A 87 -7.68 -28.17 1.44
CA LYS A 87 -6.64 -28.98 2.09
C LYS A 87 -7.13 -30.41 2.34
N GLU A 88 -8.36 -30.55 2.81
CA GLU A 88 -8.98 -31.89 3.01
C GLU A 88 -9.16 -32.62 1.68
N ALA A 89 -9.63 -31.92 0.64
CA ALA A 89 -9.83 -32.52 -0.68
C ALA A 89 -8.54 -32.95 -1.37
N PHE A 90 -7.41 -32.30 -1.07
CA PHE A 90 -6.11 -32.58 -1.69
C PHE A 90 -5.10 -33.17 -0.71
N ALA A 91 -5.54 -33.74 0.41
CA ALA A 91 -4.67 -34.30 1.46
C ALA A 91 -3.65 -35.33 0.92
N ASP A 92 -4.00 -36.05 -0.12
CA ASP A 92 -3.17 -37.12 -0.75
C ASP A 92 -2.10 -36.53 -1.73
N LYS A 93 -2.10 -35.17 -1.99
CA LYS A 93 -1.25 -34.54 -2.99
C LYS A 93 -0.35 -33.48 -2.36
N GLU A 94 0.73 -33.92 -1.76
CA GLU A 94 1.66 -33.08 -1.00
C GLU A 94 2.24 -31.93 -1.84
N GLU A 95 2.55 -32.18 -3.14
CA GLU A 95 3.04 -31.16 -4.08
C GLU A 95 2.03 -30.02 -4.29
N TRP A 96 0.73 -30.34 -4.30
CA TRP A 96 -0.33 -29.34 -4.45
C TRP A 96 -0.53 -28.52 -3.17
N LEU A 97 -0.36 -29.15 -2.01
CA LEU A 97 -0.48 -28.47 -0.72
C LEU A 97 0.58 -27.39 -0.55
N ALA A 98 1.79 -27.60 -1.08
CA ALA A 98 2.88 -26.63 -1.01
C ALA A 98 2.55 -25.29 -1.70
N VAL A 99 1.78 -25.33 -2.79
CA VAL A 99 1.41 -24.13 -3.59
C VAL A 99 -0.06 -23.74 -3.46
N LEU A 100 -0.84 -24.47 -2.62
CA LEU A 100 -2.28 -24.26 -2.47
C LEU A 100 -2.64 -22.85 -2.03
N GLY A 101 -1.87 -22.26 -1.10
CA GLY A 101 -2.10 -20.90 -0.63
C GLY A 101 -2.04 -19.86 -1.75
N GLU A 102 -1.04 -19.97 -2.62
CA GLU A 102 -0.91 -19.10 -3.79
C GLU A 102 -2.03 -19.36 -4.81
N ALA A 103 -2.41 -20.61 -5.01
CA ALA A 103 -3.50 -20.99 -5.91
C ALA A 103 -4.84 -20.41 -5.47
N VAL A 104 -5.18 -20.49 -4.18
CA VAL A 104 -6.38 -19.89 -3.59
C VAL A 104 -6.35 -18.38 -3.73
N TYR A 105 -5.21 -17.74 -3.44
CA TYR A 105 -5.04 -16.29 -3.61
C TYR A 105 -5.26 -15.84 -5.05
N GLN A 106 -4.70 -16.55 -6.02
CA GLN A 106 -4.92 -16.25 -7.44
C GLN A 106 -6.38 -16.47 -7.87
N TYR A 107 -7.03 -17.50 -7.34
CA TYR A 107 -8.45 -17.73 -7.61
C TYR A 107 -9.32 -16.61 -7.04
N GLN A 108 -9.10 -16.26 -5.80
CA GLN A 108 -9.75 -15.11 -5.13
C GLN A 108 -9.56 -13.82 -5.94
N LYS A 109 -8.32 -13.52 -6.34
CA LYS A 109 -7.98 -12.35 -7.15
C LYS A 109 -8.72 -12.32 -8.49
N LYS A 110 -8.79 -13.46 -9.21
CA LYS A 110 -9.52 -13.58 -10.48
C LYS A 110 -11.03 -13.40 -10.28
N THR A 111 -11.59 -13.96 -9.21
CA THR A 111 -13.01 -13.85 -8.86
C THR A 111 -13.38 -12.40 -8.56
N VAL A 112 -12.64 -11.72 -7.67
CA VAL A 112 -12.88 -10.31 -7.35
C VAL A 112 -12.74 -9.42 -8.58
N ARG A 113 -11.74 -9.68 -9.43
CA ARG A 113 -11.55 -8.92 -10.66
C ARG A 113 -12.73 -9.09 -11.63
N LYS A 114 -13.27 -10.31 -11.78
CA LYS A 114 -14.47 -10.59 -12.57
C LYS A 114 -15.69 -9.83 -12.00
N MET A 115 -15.92 -9.90 -10.70
CA MET A 115 -17.01 -9.19 -10.03
C MET A 115 -16.97 -7.69 -10.31
N ILE A 116 -15.79 -7.07 -10.22
CA ILE A 116 -15.65 -5.62 -10.47
C ILE A 116 -15.84 -5.29 -11.95
N LEU A 117 -15.19 -6.02 -12.87
CA LEU A 117 -15.15 -5.65 -14.28
C LEU A 117 -16.39 -6.07 -15.08
N LYS A 118 -16.99 -7.21 -14.72
CA LYS A 118 -18.15 -7.77 -15.45
C LYS A 118 -19.46 -7.55 -14.74
N ASP A 119 -19.49 -7.79 -13.44
CA ASP A 119 -20.72 -7.76 -12.65
C ASP A 119 -20.94 -6.39 -11.97
N HIS A 120 -19.94 -5.47 -12.09
CA HIS A 120 -19.93 -4.14 -11.49
C HIS A 120 -20.22 -4.15 -9.97
N LYS A 121 -19.78 -5.23 -9.30
CA LYS A 121 -19.92 -5.43 -7.86
C LYS A 121 -18.55 -5.35 -7.18
N ARG A 122 -18.47 -4.57 -6.11
CA ARG A 122 -17.29 -4.56 -5.24
C ARG A 122 -17.45 -5.58 -4.13
N PRO A 123 -16.37 -6.20 -3.64
CA PRO A 123 -16.43 -7.19 -2.55
C PRO A 123 -17.09 -6.69 -1.27
N ASP A 124 -17.00 -5.40 -1.01
CA ASP A 124 -17.59 -4.72 0.16
C ASP A 124 -19.01 -4.15 -0.08
N GLY A 125 -19.65 -4.52 -1.18
CA GLY A 125 -21.03 -4.12 -1.50
C GLY A 125 -21.20 -2.67 -1.97
N ARG A 126 -20.14 -1.84 -1.99
CA ARG A 126 -20.22 -0.45 -2.47
C ARG A 126 -20.39 -0.38 -3.97
N ALA A 127 -21.03 0.68 -4.46
CA ALA A 127 -21.06 1.01 -5.88
C ALA A 127 -19.63 1.32 -6.40
N ILE A 128 -19.40 1.16 -7.71
CA ILE A 128 -18.07 1.34 -8.32
C ILE A 128 -17.48 2.72 -8.05
N THR A 129 -18.30 3.76 -8.05
CA THR A 129 -17.88 5.16 -7.82
C THR A 129 -17.99 5.61 -6.37
N GLN A 130 -18.58 4.78 -5.49
CA GLN A 130 -18.80 5.13 -4.10
C GLN A 130 -17.48 5.07 -3.32
N ILE A 131 -17.13 6.17 -2.65
CA ILE A 131 -16.04 6.23 -1.68
C ILE A 131 -16.54 5.82 -0.28
N ARG A 132 -15.62 5.39 0.58
CA ARG A 132 -15.95 5.13 1.99
C ARG A 132 -16.35 6.44 2.69
N PRO A 133 -17.19 6.39 3.75
CA PRO A 133 -17.47 7.56 4.56
C PRO A 133 -16.18 8.20 5.07
N LEU A 134 -16.12 9.52 4.98
CA LEU A 134 -15.01 10.32 5.47
C LEU A 134 -15.45 11.15 6.66
N ALA A 135 -14.64 11.22 7.70
CA ALA A 135 -14.80 12.14 8.81
C ALA A 135 -13.43 12.73 9.19
N ALA A 136 -13.43 13.97 9.63
CA ALA A 136 -12.23 14.64 10.13
C ALA A 136 -12.63 15.46 11.37
N GLU A 137 -11.87 15.27 12.43
CA GLU A 137 -12.03 15.98 13.69
C GLU A 137 -10.69 16.63 14.05
N THR A 138 -10.71 17.85 14.53
CA THR A 138 -9.52 18.57 14.98
C THR A 138 -9.60 18.84 16.49
N ASP A 139 -8.46 19.16 17.07
CA ASP A 139 -8.34 19.55 18.47
C ASP A 139 -8.80 18.46 19.49
N ILE A 140 -8.51 17.21 19.16
CA ILE A 140 -8.89 16.03 19.96
C ILE A 140 -8.01 15.81 21.19
N ILE A 141 -6.79 16.33 21.19
CA ILE A 141 -5.85 16.21 22.31
C ILE A 141 -5.51 17.61 22.85
N PRO A 142 -5.89 17.94 24.11
CA PRO A 142 -5.90 19.33 24.55
C PRO A 142 -4.53 19.94 24.90
N ARG A 143 -3.45 19.14 25.02
CA ARG A 143 -2.13 19.61 25.46
C ARG A 143 -1.04 19.59 24.40
N VAL A 144 -1.41 19.38 23.14
CA VAL A 144 -0.49 19.41 22.00
C VAL A 144 -0.68 20.71 21.22
N HIS A 145 0.27 21.06 20.36
CA HIS A 145 0.16 22.28 19.53
C HIS A 145 -0.90 22.14 18.42
N GLY A 146 -1.24 20.92 18.02
CA GLY A 146 -2.33 20.61 17.13
C GLY A 146 -2.56 19.11 17.08
N SER A 147 -3.81 18.69 16.92
CA SER A 147 -4.19 17.29 16.77
C SER A 147 -5.40 17.15 15.86
N ALA A 148 -5.44 16.05 15.12
CA ALA A 148 -6.55 15.72 14.25
C ALA A 148 -6.74 14.21 14.15
N MET A 149 -7.98 13.78 14.00
CA MET A 149 -8.35 12.42 13.64
C MET A 149 -8.97 12.43 12.26
N PHE A 150 -8.45 11.59 11.37
CA PHE A 150 -9.06 11.34 10.06
C PHE A 150 -9.54 9.92 9.98
N THR A 151 -10.81 9.75 9.64
CA THR A 151 -11.46 8.44 9.50
C THR A 151 -11.93 8.25 8.08
N ARG A 152 -11.60 7.10 7.49
CA ARG A 152 -12.09 6.65 6.18
C ARG A 152 -12.63 5.22 6.30
N GLY A 153 -13.91 5.08 6.50
CA GLY A 153 -14.52 3.79 6.83
C GLY A 153 -13.96 3.26 8.15
N GLN A 154 -13.28 2.13 8.12
CA GLN A 154 -12.62 1.52 9.28
C GLN A 154 -11.20 2.02 9.53
N THR A 155 -10.59 2.74 8.58
CA THR A 155 -9.23 3.26 8.75
C THR A 155 -9.26 4.56 9.53
N GLN A 156 -8.50 4.63 10.62
CA GLN A 156 -8.36 5.82 11.46
C GLN A 156 -6.88 6.20 11.60
N ILE A 157 -6.60 7.48 11.39
CA ILE A 157 -5.26 8.04 11.55
C ILE A 157 -5.33 9.23 12.49
N CYS A 158 -4.60 9.17 13.59
CA CYS A 158 -4.40 10.28 14.50
C CYS A 158 -3.13 11.03 14.09
N THR A 159 -3.25 12.33 13.91
CA THR A 159 -2.14 13.20 13.54
C THR A 159 -1.90 14.22 14.65
N ILE A 160 -0.66 14.30 15.14
CA ILE A 160 -0.24 15.21 16.20
C ILE A 160 0.84 16.13 15.64
N THR A 161 0.67 17.42 15.87
CA THR A 161 1.61 18.45 15.42
C THR A 161 2.32 19.09 16.60
N THR A 162 3.64 19.23 16.47
CA THR A 162 4.51 19.93 17.39
C THR A 162 5.14 21.12 16.67
N LEU A 163 5.11 22.29 17.30
CA LEU A 163 5.75 23.51 16.84
C LEU A 163 7.02 23.76 17.68
N ALA A 164 8.05 24.25 17.03
CA ALA A 164 9.31 24.60 17.67
C ALA A 164 9.91 25.86 17.00
N PRO A 165 10.88 26.53 17.63
CA PRO A 165 11.64 27.59 16.97
C PRO A 165 12.32 27.09 15.68
N LEU A 166 12.56 27.97 14.70
CA LEU A 166 13.21 27.62 13.43
C LEU A 166 14.59 26.97 13.60
N ALA A 167 15.29 27.27 14.68
CA ALA A 167 16.57 26.62 15.01
C ALA A 167 16.47 25.10 15.19
N GLU A 168 15.28 24.57 15.49
CA GLU A 168 14.98 23.15 15.62
C GLU A 168 14.56 22.49 14.30
N ALA A 169 14.62 23.21 13.18
CA ALA A 169 14.39 22.63 11.86
C ALA A 169 15.39 21.50 11.58
N GLN A 170 14.94 20.47 10.87
CA GLN A 170 15.79 19.33 10.53
C GLN A 170 16.96 19.81 9.65
N LYS A 171 18.18 19.57 10.10
CA LYS A 171 19.38 19.81 9.29
C LYS A 171 19.51 18.71 8.25
N LEU A 172 19.76 19.13 7.01
CA LEU A 172 20.04 18.23 5.89
C LEU A 172 21.55 18.23 5.66
N ASP A 173 22.16 17.06 5.67
CA ASP A 173 23.60 16.87 5.49
C ASP A 173 23.81 15.78 4.42
N GLY A 174 23.53 16.17 3.17
CA GLY A 174 23.68 15.35 1.97
C GLY A 174 24.77 15.89 1.06
N LEU A 175 25.27 15.05 0.14
CA LEU A 175 26.33 15.45 -0.81
C LEU A 175 25.85 16.40 -1.90
N ASP A 176 24.57 16.30 -2.28
CA ASP A 176 23.95 17.00 -3.42
C ASP A 176 22.75 17.88 -3.03
N GLU A 177 22.64 18.23 -1.76
CA GLU A 177 21.48 18.99 -1.30
C GLU A 177 21.74 20.50 -1.37
N PHE A 178 20.86 21.20 -2.08
CA PHE A 178 20.84 22.67 -2.14
C PHE A 178 20.19 23.29 -0.90
N GLU A 179 19.31 22.53 -0.23
CA GLU A 179 18.66 22.92 1.00
C GLU A 179 19.44 22.39 2.20
N THR A 180 19.81 23.24 3.13
CA THR A 180 20.56 22.89 4.34
C THR A 180 19.66 22.56 5.53
N SER A 181 18.39 22.90 5.45
CA SER A 181 17.41 22.65 6.51
C SER A 181 16.01 22.42 5.96
N LYS A 182 15.22 21.65 6.69
CA LYS A 182 13.83 21.38 6.38
C LYS A 182 12.96 21.79 7.56
N ARG A 183 12.10 22.79 7.35
CA ARG A 183 11.20 23.36 8.35
C ARG A 183 10.02 22.45 8.67
N TYR A 184 9.47 21.73 7.68
CA TYR A 184 8.36 20.82 7.84
C TYR A 184 8.81 19.37 7.77
N MET A 185 8.42 18.59 8.77
CA MET A 185 8.70 17.17 8.88
C MET A 185 7.39 16.42 9.08
N HIS A 186 7.16 15.39 8.28
CA HIS A 186 6.00 14.51 8.43
C HIS A 186 6.45 13.06 8.64
N HIS A 187 6.16 12.51 9.80
CA HIS A 187 6.41 11.11 10.14
C HIS A 187 5.10 10.32 10.12
N TYR A 188 5.18 9.09 9.66
CA TYR A 188 4.04 8.19 9.60
C TYR A 188 4.41 6.86 10.26
N ASN A 189 3.53 6.38 11.14
CA ASN A 189 3.65 5.11 11.82
C ASN A 189 2.47 4.21 11.50
N PHE A 190 2.78 2.93 11.24
CA PHE A 190 1.79 1.88 11.00
C PHE A 190 2.06 0.71 11.96
N PRO A 191 1.67 0.82 13.23
CA PRO A 191 1.91 -0.20 14.22
C PRO A 191 1.06 -1.45 13.94
N SER A 192 1.57 -2.61 14.32
CA SER A 192 0.92 -3.90 14.07
C SER A 192 -0.47 -4.03 14.68
N TYR A 193 -0.71 -3.38 15.83
CA TYR A 193 -2.03 -3.39 16.47
C TYR A 193 -3.13 -2.78 15.59
N SER A 194 -2.79 -1.86 14.68
CA SER A 194 -3.76 -1.22 13.78
C SER A 194 -4.47 -2.19 12.84
N VAL A 195 -3.90 -3.34 12.60
CA VAL A 195 -4.46 -4.45 11.79
C VAL A 195 -4.76 -5.70 12.62
N GLY A 196 -4.73 -5.59 13.96
CA GLY A 196 -4.99 -6.70 14.86
C GLY A 196 -3.87 -7.73 14.96
N GLU A 197 -2.65 -7.38 14.56
CA GLU A 197 -1.50 -8.28 14.62
C GLU A 197 -0.61 -8.00 15.83
N THR A 198 0.01 -9.04 16.37
CA THR A 198 1.02 -8.93 17.43
C THR A 198 2.40 -9.15 16.81
N LYS A 199 3.19 -8.09 16.73
CA LYS A 199 4.56 -8.13 16.21
C LYS A 199 5.49 -7.27 17.08
N PRO A 200 6.79 -7.59 17.15
CA PRO A 200 7.76 -6.71 17.80
C PRO A 200 7.76 -5.32 17.18
N SER A 201 7.71 -4.27 18.01
CA SER A 201 7.86 -2.90 17.54
C SER A 201 9.34 -2.64 17.22
N ARG A 202 9.64 -2.46 15.95
CA ARG A 202 10.94 -2.03 15.43
C ARG A 202 10.73 -0.65 14.80
N GLY A 203 11.79 0.09 14.56
CA GLY A 203 11.68 1.40 13.90
C GLY A 203 10.89 1.35 12.58
N PRO A 204 10.50 2.51 12.00
CA PRO A 204 9.66 2.58 10.81
C PRO A 204 10.31 1.87 9.62
N GLY A 205 9.53 1.08 8.92
CA GLY A 205 9.94 0.41 7.69
C GLY A 205 9.95 1.35 6.48
N ARG A 206 10.46 0.89 5.35
CA ARG A 206 10.52 1.70 4.11
C ARG A 206 9.15 2.14 3.61
N ARG A 207 8.10 1.35 3.85
CA ARG A 207 6.72 1.69 3.51
C ARG A 207 6.24 2.90 4.32
N GLU A 208 6.50 2.91 5.61
CA GLU A 208 6.12 4.01 6.50
C GLU A 208 6.88 5.29 6.17
N ILE A 209 8.17 5.20 5.89
CA ILE A 209 8.98 6.33 5.43
C ILE A 209 8.42 6.89 4.12
N GLY A 210 8.07 6.03 3.16
CA GLY A 210 7.48 6.44 1.89
C GLY A 210 6.11 7.10 2.03
N HIS A 211 5.24 6.59 2.92
CA HIS A 211 3.94 7.20 3.22
C HIS A 211 4.10 8.58 3.88
N GLY A 212 5.01 8.72 4.84
CA GLY A 212 5.33 10.00 5.46
C GLY A 212 5.81 11.03 4.43
N ALA A 213 6.75 10.64 3.58
CA ALA A 213 7.27 11.50 2.52
C ALA A 213 6.21 11.89 1.48
N LEU A 214 5.24 11.01 1.19
CA LEU A 214 4.14 11.32 0.29
C LEU A 214 3.20 12.36 0.89
N ALA A 215 2.84 12.20 2.17
CA ALA A 215 2.01 13.15 2.91
C ALA A 215 2.71 14.52 3.04
N GLU A 216 4.01 14.52 3.35
CA GLU A 216 4.83 15.73 3.43
C GLU A 216 4.79 16.52 2.13
N ARG A 217 5.09 15.90 1.01
CA ARG A 217 5.06 16.55 -0.31
C ARG A 217 3.68 17.08 -0.70
N ALA A 218 2.62 16.44 -0.23
CA ALA A 218 1.25 16.90 -0.49
C ALA A 218 0.90 18.16 0.34
N LEU A 219 1.45 18.27 1.55
CA LEU A 219 1.13 19.35 2.48
C LEU A 219 2.02 20.60 2.31
N VAL A 220 3.29 20.43 1.96
CA VAL A 220 4.24 21.54 1.78
C VAL A 220 3.67 22.72 0.98
N PRO A 221 2.96 22.52 -0.16
CA PRO A 221 2.44 23.65 -0.96
C PRO A 221 1.31 24.44 -0.30
N VAL A 222 0.69 23.92 0.77
CA VAL A 222 -0.44 24.56 1.47
C VAL A 222 -0.08 25.07 2.85
N LEU A 223 1.18 24.85 3.28
CA LEU A 223 1.66 25.41 4.54
C LEU A 223 1.87 26.91 4.42
N PRO A 224 1.66 27.68 5.51
CA PRO A 224 1.99 29.11 5.53
C PRO A 224 3.49 29.31 5.32
N SER A 225 3.85 30.45 4.77
CA SER A 225 5.25 30.83 4.59
C SER A 225 5.98 30.97 5.92
N GLU A 226 7.31 30.99 5.89
CA GLU A 226 8.11 31.20 7.10
C GLU A 226 7.90 32.59 7.69
N GLU A 227 7.66 33.58 6.85
CA GLU A 227 7.37 34.95 7.28
C GLU A 227 6.04 35.07 8.01
N GLU A 228 5.02 34.32 7.56
CA GLU A 228 3.68 34.31 8.18
C GLU A 228 3.64 33.43 9.42
N PHE A 229 4.42 32.36 9.44
CA PHE A 229 4.40 31.36 10.52
C PHE A 229 5.81 30.86 10.83
N PRO A 230 6.59 31.60 11.64
CA PRO A 230 8.02 31.37 11.86
C PRO A 230 8.31 30.22 12.83
N TYR A 231 7.80 29.04 12.56
CA TYR A 231 8.01 27.85 13.36
C TYR A 231 8.49 26.67 12.50
N ALA A 232 9.36 25.84 13.07
CA ALA A 232 9.55 24.48 12.61
C ALA A 232 8.32 23.65 12.99
N ILE A 233 7.82 22.83 12.03
CA ILE A 233 6.59 22.08 12.18
C ILE A 233 6.92 20.59 12.08
N ARG A 234 6.67 19.84 13.13
CA ARG A 234 6.78 18.38 13.09
C ARG A 234 5.43 17.74 13.27
N THR A 235 5.01 16.99 12.29
CA THR A 235 3.75 16.25 12.30
C THR A 235 4.01 14.75 12.37
N VAL A 236 3.33 14.06 13.26
CA VAL A 236 3.38 12.60 13.39
C VAL A 236 1.97 12.06 13.18
N SER A 237 1.80 11.24 12.16
CA SER A 237 0.56 10.54 11.87
C SER A 237 0.69 9.08 12.28
N GLU A 238 -0.20 8.61 13.13
CA GLU A 238 -0.21 7.24 13.61
C GLU A 238 -1.54 6.55 13.25
N THR A 239 -1.44 5.39 12.65
CA THR A 239 -2.61 4.60 12.27
C THR A 239 -3.14 3.84 13.49
N PHE A 240 -4.37 4.14 13.91
CA PHE A 240 -5.02 3.48 15.05
C PHE A 240 -5.75 2.22 14.62
N GLU A 241 -6.42 2.28 13.49
CA GLU A 241 -7.12 1.15 12.90
C GLU A 241 -6.97 1.16 11.37
N SER A 242 -6.82 -0.02 10.77
CA SER A 242 -6.77 -0.18 9.32
C SER A 242 -7.26 -1.55 8.89
N ASN A 243 -8.06 -1.60 7.84
CA ASN A 243 -8.44 -2.85 7.19
C ASN A 243 -7.42 -3.33 6.13
N GLY A 244 -6.25 -2.72 6.07
CA GLY A 244 -5.16 -3.10 5.17
C GLY A 244 -5.35 -2.66 3.71
N SER A 245 -6.32 -1.79 3.43
CA SER A 245 -6.61 -1.32 2.07
C SER A 245 -6.31 0.18 1.90
#